data_977210c940745a9c0b87e043668da188
#
_entry.id   977210c940745a9c0b87e043668da188
#
_cell.length_a   1.000
_cell.length_b   1.000
_cell.length_c   1.000
_cell.angle_alpha   90.00
_cell.angle_beta   90.00
_cell.angle_gamma   90.00
#
_symmetry.space_group_name_H-M   'P 1'
#
loop_
_entity.id
_entity.type
_entity.pdbx_description
1 polymer ?
#
loop_
_entity_poly.entity_id
_entity_poly.type
_entity_poly.pdbx_seq_one_letter_code
_entity_poly.pdbx_strand_id
1 'polypeptide(L)' 'MHTNDVTKFFGNGAKACDAIGVVRSNFTKWKKLNRGIVPAQYAIAFFNASGGRLAIKPEDYVKDESQNEEQQAA' A
#
# COMPACT_ATOMS: atom_id res chain seq x y z
N MET A 1 1.05 -1.15 -5.57
CA MET A 1 2.22 -1.43 -4.70
C MET A 1 1.93 -2.67 -3.87
N HIS A 2 2.79 -3.65 -3.98
CA HIS A 2 2.61 -4.91 -3.26
C HIS A 2 3.30 -4.88 -1.92
N THR A 3 2.67 -5.52 -0.94
CA THR A 3 3.27 -5.58 0.39
C THR A 3 4.63 -6.27 0.36
N ASN A 4 4.84 -7.23 -0.55
CA ASN A 4 6.14 -7.87 -0.66
C ASN A 4 7.24 -6.88 -1.03
N ASP A 5 6.94 -5.96 -1.92
CA ASP A 5 7.93 -4.97 -2.32
C ASP A 5 8.25 -4.03 -1.16
N VAL A 6 7.23 -3.66 -0.40
CA VAL A 6 7.41 -2.80 0.75
C VAL A 6 8.28 -3.51 1.79
N THR A 7 7.99 -4.78 2.02
CA THR A 7 8.76 -5.58 2.97
C THR A 7 10.22 -5.66 2.54
N LYS A 8 10.47 -5.86 1.26
CA LYS A 8 11.85 -5.94 0.78
C LYS A 8 12.60 -4.64 0.98
N PHE A 9 11.92 -3.53 0.81
CA PHE A 9 12.57 -2.24 0.95
C PHE A 9 12.89 -1.92 2.41
N PHE A 10 11.91 -2.08 3.30
CA PHE A 10 12.07 -1.69 4.70
C PHE A 10 12.61 -2.79 5.59
N GLY A 11 12.58 -4.03 5.13
CA GLY A 11 13.06 -5.16 5.92
C GLY A 11 11.94 -6.03 6.45
N ASN A 12 10.87 -5.42 6.94
CA ASN A 12 9.68 -6.16 7.35
C ASN A 12 8.51 -5.20 7.43
N GLY A 13 7.32 -5.78 7.64
CA GLY A 13 6.10 -4.96 7.67
C GLY A 13 6.06 -3.99 8.83
N ALA A 14 6.59 -4.40 9.97
CA ALA A 14 6.58 -3.52 11.14
C ALA A 14 7.39 -2.26 10.88
N LYS A 15 8.58 -2.43 10.31
CA LYS A 15 9.42 -1.27 10.00
C LYS A 15 8.78 -0.39 8.95
N ALA A 16 8.12 -1.01 7.98
CA ALA A 16 7.44 -0.24 6.95
C ALA A 16 6.35 0.63 7.55
N CYS A 17 5.53 0.06 8.41
CA CYS A 17 4.46 0.81 9.04
C CYS A 17 5.01 1.92 9.93
N ASP A 18 6.09 1.64 10.65
CA ASP A 18 6.69 2.65 11.50
C ASP A 18 7.20 3.82 10.67
N ALA A 19 7.66 3.55 9.46
CA ALA A 19 8.22 4.59 8.61
C ALA A 19 7.18 5.64 8.22
N ILE A 20 5.92 5.25 8.13
CA ILE A 20 4.87 6.18 7.74
C ILE A 20 3.85 6.42 8.85
N GLY A 21 4.12 5.90 10.04
CA GLY A 21 3.26 6.17 11.18
C GLY A 21 1.93 5.44 11.17
N VAL A 22 1.90 4.26 10.58
CA VAL A 22 0.67 3.47 10.49
C VAL A 22 0.73 2.32 11.48
N VAL A 23 -0.42 1.96 12.03
CA VAL A 23 -0.51 0.83 12.94
C VAL A 23 -0.10 -0.44 12.22
N ARG A 24 0.74 -1.23 12.88
CA ARG A 24 1.32 -2.42 12.24
C ARG A 24 0.29 -3.45 11.80
N SER A 25 -0.81 -3.56 12.51
CA SER A 25 -1.84 -4.53 12.15
C SER A 25 -2.44 -4.24 10.78
N ASN A 26 -2.36 -3.01 10.32
CA ASN A 26 -2.86 -2.67 8.98
C ASN A 26 -2.09 -3.42 7.90
N PHE A 27 -0.80 -3.60 8.09
CA PHE A 27 0.00 -4.31 7.10
C PHE A 27 -0.49 -5.75 6.92
N THR A 28 -0.81 -6.40 8.03
CA THR A 28 -1.34 -7.75 7.99
C THR A 28 -2.68 -7.78 7.25
N LYS A 29 -3.51 -6.77 7.50
CA LYS A 29 -4.80 -6.70 6.82
C LYS A 29 -4.61 -6.54 5.31
N TRP A 30 -3.67 -5.73 4.90
CA TRP A 30 -3.41 -5.54 3.47
C TRP A 30 -3.00 -6.85 2.83
N LYS A 31 -2.15 -7.61 3.51
CA LYS A 31 -1.68 -8.87 2.96
C LYS A 31 -2.80 -9.89 2.81
N LYS A 32 -3.70 -9.93 3.77
CA LYS A 32 -4.74 -10.95 3.77
C LYS A 32 -6.01 -10.51 3.10
N LEU A 33 -6.44 -9.28 3.35
CA LEU A 33 -7.74 -8.84 2.91
C LEU A 33 -7.71 -8.02 1.63
N ASN A 34 -6.56 -7.47 1.29
CA ASN A 34 -6.43 -6.64 0.11
C ASN A 34 -5.53 -7.27 -0.94
N ARG A 35 -5.52 -8.59 -0.95
CA ARG A 35 -4.75 -9.36 -1.94
C ARG A 35 -3.29 -8.98 -2.01
N GLY A 36 -2.73 -8.58 -0.87
CA GLY A 36 -1.32 -8.24 -0.82
C GLY A 36 -0.99 -6.91 -1.46
N ILE A 37 -1.98 -6.05 -1.64
CA ILE A 37 -1.77 -4.75 -2.27
C ILE A 37 -2.00 -3.65 -1.24
N VAL A 38 -1.06 -2.71 -1.19
CA VAL A 38 -1.17 -1.57 -0.30
C VAL A 38 -2.23 -0.62 -0.84
N PRO A 39 -3.18 -0.15 0.00
CA PRO A 39 -4.17 0.83 -0.47
C PRO A 39 -3.49 2.06 -1.05
N ALA A 40 -4.12 2.66 -2.05
CA ALA A 40 -3.51 3.76 -2.79
C ALA A 40 -3.04 4.90 -1.89
N GLN A 41 -3.83 5.25 -0.90
CA GLN A 41 -3.47 6.36 -0.03
C GLN A 41 -2.19 6.08 0.75
N TYR A 42 -1.98 4.83 1.12
CA TYR A 42 -0.76 4.46 1.83
C TYR A 42 0.39 4.23 0.87
N ALA A 43 0.08 3.86 -0.38
CA ALA A 43 1.11 3.72 -1.39
C ALA A 43 1.83 5.04 -1.62
N ILE A 44 1.09 6.13 -1.59
CA ILE A 44 1.69 7.45 -1.74
C ILE A 44 2.65 7.72 -0.59
N ALA A 45 2.24 7.37 0.63
CA ALA A 45 3.10 7.55 1.79
C ALA A 45 4.38 6.74 1.67
N PHE A 46 4.29 5.50 1.22
CA PHE A 46 5.47 4.67 1.04
C PHE A 46 6.35 5.18 -0.10
N PHE A 47 5.73 5.69 -1.14
CA PHE A 47 6.48 6.28 -2.23
C PHE A 47 7.35 7.41 -1.71
N ASN A 48 6.76 8.28 -0.91
CA ASN A 48 7.50 9.40 -0.35
C ASN A 48 8.55 8.93 0.65
N ALA A 49 8.20 7.99 1.50
CA ALA A 49 9.12 7.51 2.53
C ALA A 49 10.32 6.80 1.93
N SER A 50 10.16 6.20 0.76
CA SER A 50 11.24 5.48 0.11
C SER A 50 12.05 6.35 -0.84
N GLY A 51 11.71 7.63 -0.92
CA GLY A 51 12.39 8.50 -1.86
C GLY A 51 12.08 8.17 -3.31
N GLY A 52 10.89 7.61 -3.54
CA GLY A 52 10.47 7.29 -4.89
C GLY A 52 10.88 5.90 -5.34
N ARG A 53 11.54 5.13 -4.49
CA ARG A 53 11.98 3.80 -4.88
C ARG A 53 10.87 2.78 -4.93
N LEU A 54 9.86 2.96 -4.09
CA LEU A 54 8.68 2.10 -4.13
C LEU A 54 7.68 2.74 -5.07
N ALA A 55 7.71 2.31 -6.31
CA ALA A 55 6.88 2.91 -7.34
C ALA A 55 5.41 2.54 -7.14
N ILE A 56 4.55 3.49 -7.43
CA ILE A 56 3.12 3.25 -7.44
C ILE A 56 2.75 2.80 -8.85
N LYS A 57 2.26 1.57 -8.95
CA LYS A 57 1.94 1.00 -10.26
C LYS A 57 0.45 1.12 -10.51
N PRO A 58 0.07 1.88 -11.51
CA PRO A 58 -1.36 2.03 -11.81
C PRO A 58 -2.07 0.71 -12.03
N GLU A 59 -1.39 -0.27 -12.62
CA GLU A 59 -2.03 -1.54 -12.90
C GLU A 59 -2.47 -2.27 -11.65
N ASP A 60 -1.90 -1.95 -10.51
CA ASP A 60 -2.32 -2.57 -9.27
C ASP A 60 -3.69 -2.10 -8.84
N TYR A 61 -4.14 -0.97 -9.37
CA TYR A 61 -5.38 -0.34 -8.94
C TYR A 61 -6.40 -0.18 -10.06
N VAL A 62 -6.00 -0.44 -11.28
CA VAL A 62 -6.86 -0.19 -12.44
C VAL A 62 -8.13 -1.01 -12.41
N LYS A 63 -8.03 -2.27 -12.04
CA LYS A 63 -9.21 -3.13 -12.07
C LYS A 63 -10.21 -2.75 -11.01
N ASP A 64 -9.86 -1.84 -10.14
CA ASP A 64 -10.76 -1.40 -9.09
C ASP A 64 -11.53 -0.16 -9.49
N GLU A 65 -11.42 0.24 -10.72
CA GLU A 65 -12.05 1.48 -11.15
C GLU A 65 -13.53 1.52 -10.86
N SER A 66 -14.23 0.46 -11.20
CA SER A 66 -15.66 0.45 -10.96
C SER A 66 -15.96 0.58 -9.48
N GLN A 67 -15.16 -0.07 -8.67
CA GLN A 67 -15.33 0.01 -7.24
C GLN A 67 -14.96 1.37 -6.71
N ASN A 68 -13.93 1.93 -7.29
CA ASN A 68 -13.51 3.26 -6.90
C ASN A 68 -14.60 4.28 -7.15
N GLU A 69 -15.30 4.12 -8.23
CA GLU A 69 -16.39 5.03 -8.52
C GLU A 69 -17.42 5.01 -7.43
N GLU A 70 -17.72 3.82 -6.96
CA GLU A 70 -18.68 3.69 -5.88
C GLU A 70 -18.19 4.38 -4.64
N GLN A 71 -16.93 4.19 -4.35
CA GLN A 71 -16.36 4.81 -3.17
C GLN A 71 -16.38 6.30 -3.26
N GLN A 72 -16.09 6.79 -4.42
CA GLN A 72 -16.05 8.23 -4.61
C GLN A 72 -17.42 8.83 -4.48
N ALA A 73 -18.40 8.09 -4.92
CA ALA A 73 -19.76 8.54 -4.80
C ALA A 73 -20.14 8.73 -3.34
N ALA A 74 -19.49 8.00 -2.49
CA ALA A 74 -19.81 8.07 -1.08
C ALA A 74 -19.27 9.35 -0.43
#